data_9255a2f36a069b8307aece28d849e4dd
#
_entry.id   9255a2f36a069b8307aece28d849e4dd
#
_cell.length_a   1.000
_cell.length_b   1.000
_cell.length_c   1.000
_cell.angle_alpha   90.00
_cell.angle_beta   90.00
_cell.angle_gamma   90.00
#
_symmetry.space_group_name_H-M   'P 1'
#
loop_
_entity.id
_entity.type
_entity.pdbx_description
1 polymer ?
#
loop_
_entity_poly.entity_id
_entity_poly.type
_entity_poly.pdbx_seq_one_letter_code
_entity_poly.pdbx_strand_id
1 'polypeptide(L)'
;MPVGRPRVGVLGLATSSYGSLVQEAGGRPLRRELLGTIPRGGVALKREWVADQAEVFGSPLRLDALLVGPARTEDLAGLLLAAVRFDVPTVFAPAGTQPFDIVPHALGFASTDEASGEVVVEIARSGNPRPSELIDNFSLANALRAGVAAGGGPELLMHLAALAHEAGVAGFDQMIRVLASETPEVALEWIREYGIPGLLSSLGDALHDIPTVTGNLKENLPPSPPPPDEHARLVFVRARASGAEAVCRVRQSVAEVAGECRVYGSEEEAVEGVRRGEIGEGTMLVVGGCGPRGGPGLLRLDDLYRSLREADLEVSVLTDGLAPEEAGGTWISLFTPEAASGGVLALLRDGDPLRIDLTEGRIRTGIGAREFESREPTRFPDRASTAYAARYARTALPTLEGAGFG
;
A
#
# COMPACT_ATOMS: atom_id res chain seq x y z
N MET A 1 27.52 34.91 -6.32
CA MET A 1 27.38 34.80 -4.85
C MET A 1 28.00 33.49 -4.45
N PRO A 2 28.71 33.34 -3.31
CA PRO A 2 29.13 32.01 -2.90
C PRO A 2 27.89 31.17 -2.72
N VAL A 3 27.78 30.08 -3.47
CA VAL A 3 26.68 29.11 -3.38
C VAL A 3 26.76 28.52 -1.95
N GLY A 4 25.80 28.89 -1.10
CA GLY A 4 25.76 28.35 0.26
C GLY A 4 25.66 26.83 0.21
N ARG A 5 26.03 26.13 1.29
CA ARG A 5 25.87 24.68 1.39
C ARG A 5 24.36 24.32 1.27
N PRO A 6 23.96 23.42 0.35
CA PRO A 6 22.57 23.01 0.22
C PRO A 6 22.00 22.50 1.55
N ARG A 7 20.77 22.89 1.86
CA ARG A 7 20.04 22.43 3.06
C ARG A 7 19.26 21.17 2.72
N VAL A 8 19.75 20.05 3.23
CA VAL A 8 19.17 18.73 2.97
C VAL A 8 18.40 18.25 4.21
N GLY A 9 17.09 18.05 4.07
CA GLY A 9 16.28 17.38 5.08
C GLY A 9 16.64 15.90 5.12
N VAL A 10 16.99 15.36 6.28
CA VAL A 10 17.32 13.94 6.45
C VAL A 10 16.23 13.30 7.32
N LEU A 11 15.45 12.39 6.74
CA LEU A 11 14.29 11.73 7.34
C LEU A 11 14.46 10.21 7.35
N GLY A 12 13.67 9.50 8.16
CA GLY A 12 13.67 8.03 8.25
C GLY A 12 14.41 7.53 9.49
N LEU A 13 14.89 6.29 9.41
CA LEU A 13 15.75 5.68 10.43
C LEU A 13 17.22 6.07 10.17
N ALA A 14 18.06 5.93 11.17
CA ALA A 14 19.51 6.19 11.05
C ALA A 14 19.88 7.61 10.52
N THR A 15 19.09 8.63 10.84
CA THR A 15 19.28 10.01 10.34
C THR A 15 20.67 10.57 10.65
N SER A 16 21.36 10.08 11.69
CA SER A 16 22.72 10.47 12.04
C SER A 16 23.74 10.04 10.98
N SER A 17 23.70 8.78 10.53
CA SER A 17 24.61 8.23 9.53
C SER A 17 24.42 8.93 8.19
N TYR A 18 23.17 9.02 7.71
CA TYR A 18 22.84 9.72 6.45
C TYR A 18 23.16 11.22 6.50
N GLY A 19 22.98 11.85 7.67
CA GLY A 19 23.41 13.24 7.87
C GLY A 19 24.93 13.40 7.75
N SER A 20 25.73 12.41 8.14
CA SER A 20 27.19 12.45 7.95
C SER A 20 27.54 12.36 6.46
N LEU A 21 26.92 11.48 5.68
CA LEU A 21 27.10 11.40 4.22
C LEU A 21 26.78 12.73 3.52
N VAL A 22 25.68 13.39 3.89
CA VAL A 22 25.34 14.73 3.36
C VAL A 22 26.43 15.76 3.72
N GLN A 23 26.96 15.72 4.94
CA GLN A 23 27.98 16.66 5.39
C GLN A 23 29.30 16.44 4.66
N GLU A 24 29.73 15.21 4.47
CA GLU A 24 30.93 14.82 3.72
C GLU A 24 30.87 15.27 2.27
N ALA A 25 29.66 15.14 1.62
CA ALA A 25 29.40 15.64 0.29
C ALA A 25 29.32 17.19 0.18
N GLY A 26 29.43 17.89 1.30
CA GLY A 26 29.41 19.36 1.34
C GLY A 26 28.03 19.99 1.48
N GLY A 27 27.02 19.23 1.82
CA GLY A 27 25.68 19.69 2.19
C GLY A 27 25.59 20.14 3.66
N ARG A 28 24.43 20.67 4.03
CA ARG A 28 24.04 20.99 5.41
C ARG A 28 22.85 20.12 5.80
N PRO A 29 23.05 19.02 6.56
CA PRO A 29 21.98 18.14 6.98
C PRO A 29 21.10 18.81 8.03
N LEU A 30 19.78 18.69 7.85
CA LEU A 30 18.74 19.05 8.81
C LEU A 30 17.97 17.78 9.15
N ARG A 31 18.27 17.20 10.31
CA ARG A 31 17.83 15.86 10.69
C ARG A 31 16.53 15.91 11.47
N ARG A 32 15.65 14.95 11.21
CA ARG A 32 14.44 14.73 11.99
C ARG A 32 14.12 13.24 12.07
N GLU A 33 14.10 12.73 13.28
CA GLU A 33 13.44 11.45 13.56
C GLU A 33 11.93 11.65 13.56
N LEU A 34 11.21 10.75 12.92
CA LEU A 34 9.75 10.79 12.92
C LEU A 34 9.24 10.39 14.31
N LEU A 35 8.27 11.13 14.82
CA LEU A 35 7.56 10.73 16.03
C LEU A 35 6.78 9.46 15.77
N GLY A 36 6.73 8.55 16.73
CA GLY A 36 6.12 7.24 16.61
C GLY A 36 4.69 7.24 16.04
N THR A 37 4.23 6.07 15.71
CA THR A 37 2.93 5.81 15.06
C THR A 37 1.74 6.26 15.92
N ILE A 38 0.62 6.58 15.27
CA ILE A 38 -0.67 6.80 15.93
C ILE A 38 -1.14 5.47 16.54
N PRO A 39 -1.34 5.39 17.87
CA PRO A 39 -1.89 4.18 18.48
C PRO A 39 -3.26 3.84 17.88
N ARG A 40 -3.50 2.57 17.54
CA ARG A 40 -4.75 2.05 16.98
C ARG A 40 -5.23 2.75 15.69
N GLY A 41 -4.34 3.42 14.95
CA GLY A 41 -4.64 3.92 13.62
C GLY A 41 -4.38 2.87 12.54
N GLY A 42 -5.22 2.84 11.51
CA GLY A 42 -4.99 2.02 10.32
C GLY A 42 -3.80 2.52 9.49
N VAL A 43 -3.38 1.72 8.52
CA VAL A 43 -2.13 1.95 7.76
C VAL A 43 -2.16 3.25 6.95
N ALA A 44 -3.30 3.63 6.37
CA ALA A 44 -3.44 4.89 5.64
C ALA A 44 -3.36 6.11 6.57
N LEU A 45 -3.97 6.04 7.77
CA LEU A 45 -3.88 7.11 8.76
C LEU A 45 -2.44 7.31 9.27
N LYS A 46 -1.69 6.21 9.45
CA LYS A 46 -0.27 6.26 9.82
C LYS A 46 0.56 6.92 8.72
N ARG A 47 0.31 6.56 7.45
CA ARG A 47 0.93 7.19 6.29
C ARG A 47 0.72 8.70 6.27
N GLU A 48 -0.53 9.16 6.41
CA GLU A 48 -0.85 10.59 6.45
C GLU A 48 -0.15 11.29 7.63
N TRP A 49 -0.14 10.67 8.81
CA TRP A 49 0.55 11.21 9.97
C TRP A 49 2.05 11.42 9.73
N VAL A 50 2.71 10.49 9.03
CA VAL A 50 4.13 10.62 8.68
C VAL A 50 4.34 11.74 7.68
N ALA A 51 3.50 11.83 6.64
CA ALA A 51 3.57 12.89 5.64
C ALA A 51 3.39 14.28 6.29
N ASP A 52 2.38 14.44 7.15
CA ASP A 52 2.11 15.68 7.87
C ASP A 52 3.27 16.08 8.79
N GLN A 53 3.87 15.12 9.52
CA GLN A 53 5.04 15.40 10.36
C GLN A 53 6.23 15.91 9.54
N ALA A 54 6.50 15.27 8.40
CA ALA A 54 7.56 15.68 7.50
C ALA A 54 7.30 17.09 6.96
N GLU A 55 6.08 17.38 6.54
CA GLU A 55 5.66 18.68 6.03
C GLU A 55 5.79 19.78 7.08
N VAL A 56 5.28 19.57 8.30
CA VAL A 56 5.39 20.52 9.42
C VAL A 56 6.84 20.78 9.77
N PHE A 57 7.71 19.76 9.71
CA PHE A 57 9.15 19.92 9.93
C PHE A 57 9.82 20.70 8.80
N GLY A 58 9.57 20.33 7.55
CA GLY A 58 10.32 20.83 6.41
C GLY A 58 9.91 22.24 5.95
N SER A 59 8.62 22.58 6.02
CA SER A 59 8.06 23.83 5.51
C SER A 59 8.79 25.10 6.00
N PRO A 60 9.11 25.24 7.31
CA PRO A 60 9.82 26.46 7.79
C PRO A 60 11.30 26.47 7.43
N LEU A 61 11.88 25.35 7.00
CA LEU A 61 13.32 25.20 6.83
C LEU A 61 13.82 25.57 5.44
N ARG A 62 12.93 25.75 4.47
CA ARG A 62 13.27 26.02 3.06
C ARG A 62 14.36 25.05 2.57
N LEU A 63 14.03 23.78 2.54
CA LEU A 63 14.93 22.71 2.12
C LEU A 63 15.27 22.85 0.64
N ASP A 64 16.50 22.52 0.28
CA ASP A 64 16.96 22.47 -1.11
C ASP A 64 16.82 21.03 -1.68
N ALA A 65 16.81 20.01 -0.80
CA ALA A 65 16.54 18.61 -1.14
C ALA A 65 16.12 17.80 0.09
N LEU A 66 15.66 16.57 -0.17
CA LEU A 66 15.37 15.55 0.85
C LEU A 66 16.26 14.32 0.63
N LEU A 67 16.78 13.75 1.72
CA LEU A 67 17.34 12.40 1.78
C LEU A 67 16.54 11.58 2.74
N VAL A 68 15.92 10.51 2.21
CA VAL A 68 15.13 9.57 2.99
C VAL A 68 15.94 8.30 3.18
N GLY A 69 16.37 8.05 4.41
CA GLY A 69 17.02 6.80 4.81
C GLY A 69 16.02 5.65 4.92
N PRO A 70 16.47 4.45 5.37
CA PRO A 70 15.58 3.31 5.60
C PRO A 70 14.39 3.69 6.47
N ALA A 71 13.24 3.11 6.18
CA ALA A 71 12.01 3.35 6.92
C ALA A 71 11.15 2.06 6.92
N ARG A 72 10.15 1.98 7.80
CA ARG A 72 9.14 0.92 7.73
C ARG A 72 8.19 1.21 6.57
N THR A 73 7.48 0.20 6.08
CA THR A 73 6.58 0.32 4.90
C THR A 73 5.62 1.51 5.01
N GLU A 74 4.91 1.64 6.13
CA GLU A 74 3.94 2.75 6.31
C GLU A 74 4.64 4.12 6.42
N ASP A 75 5.82 4.16 7.04
CA ASP A 75 6.63 5.38 7.14
C ASP A 75 7.17 5.77 5.76
N LEU A 76 7.64 4.80 4.98
CA LEU A 76 8.15 5.02 3.63
C LEU A 76 7.07 5.56 2.68
N ALA A 77 5.84 5.02 2.76
CA ALA A 77 4.70 5.52 2.01
C ALA A 77 4.38 6.98 2.36
N GLY A 78 4.40 7.34 3.65
CA GLY A 78 4.20 8.72 4.10
C GLY A 78 5.33 9.66 3.66
N LEU A 79 6.57 9.20 3.65
CA LEU A 79 7.72 9.98 3.18
C LEU A 79 7.70 10.20 1.66
N LEU A 80 7.15 9.26 0.87
CA LEU A 80 6.88 9.47 -0.55
C LEU A 80 5.83 10.55 -0.78
N LEU A 81 4.72 10.55 -0.01
CA LEU A 81 3.74 11.65 -0.06
C LEU A 81 4.38 12.98 0.32
N ALA A 82 5.19 13.02 1.38
CA ALA A 82 5.89 14.23 1.78
C ALA A 82 6.83 14.75 0.68
N ALA A 83 7.55 13.86 -0.02
CA ALA A 83 8.40 14.24 -1.14
C ALA A 83 7.60 14.93 -2.25
N VAL A 84 6.41 14.42 -2.59
CA VAL A 84 5.49 15.05 -3.56
C VAL A 84 5.02 16.42 -3.07
N ARG A 85 4.59 16.53 -1.80
CA ARG A 85 4.11 17.80 -1.21
C ARG A 85 5.19 18.88 -1.18
N PHE A 86 6.43 18.50 -0.92
CA PHE A 86 7.55 19.46 -0.94
C PHE A 86 7.99 19.85 -2.35
N ASP A 87 7.89 18.93 -3.25
CA ASP A 87 8.39 19.05 -4.63
C ASP A 87 9.84 19.61 -4.70
N VAL A 88 10.68 19.14 -3.81
CA VAL A 88 12.13 19.38 -3.85
C VAL A 88 12.86 18.12 -4.29
N PRO A 89 14.04 18.22 -4.94
CA PRO A 89 14.84 17.06 -5.30
C PRO A 89 14.97 16.08 -4.13
N THR A 90 14.66 14.82 -4.37
CA THR A 90 14.57 13.82 -3.29
C THR A 90 15.31 12.55 -3.67
N VAL A 91 16.12 12.02 -2.74
CA VAL A 91 16.76 10.71 -2.84
C VAL A 91 16.22 9.79 -1.77
N PHE A 92 15.90 8.57 -2.14
CA PHE A 92 15.59 7.48 -1.22
C PHE A 92 16.76 6.50 -1.20
N ALA A 93 17.19 6.11 0.00
CA ALA A 93 18.15 5.04 0.26
C ALA A 93 17.42 3.88 0.99
N PRO A 94 16.54 3.13 0.30
CA PRO A 94 15.79 2.05 0.92
C PRO A 94 16.72 0.88 1.23
N ALA A 95 16.56 0.27 2.40
CA ALA A 95 17.33 -0.90 2.82
C ALA A 95 16.39 -2.07 3.07
N GLY A 96 16.03 -2.80 2.04
CA GLY A 96 15.17 -3.96 2.18
C GLY A 96 14.73 -4.54 0.84
N THR A 97 13.95 -5.63 0.93
CA THR A 97 13.37 -6.32 -0.22
C THR A 97 11.87 -6.51 -0.04
N GLN A 98 11.26 -5.76 0.88
CA GLN A 98 9.80 -5.74 1.01
C GLN A 98 9.19 -5.10 -0.24
N PRO A 99 7.96 -5.45 -0.62
CA PRO A 99 7.33 -4.95 -1.84
C PRO A 99 7.35 -3.41 -1.96
N PHE A 100 7.20 -2.71 -0.84
CA PHE A 100 7.20 -1.24 -0.85
C PHE A 100 8.60 -0.62 -0.89
N ASP A 101 9.66 -1.34 -0.46
CA ASP A 101 11.06 -0.87 -0.61
C ASP A 101 11.48 -0.72 -2.07
N ILE A 102 10.80 -1.46 -2.97
CA ILE A 102 11.06 -1.46 -4.40
C ILE A 102 10.47 -0.23 -5.10
N VAL A 103 9.42 0.35 -4.54
CA VAL A 103 8.69 1.49 -5.10
C VAL A 103 9.60 2.69 -5.41
N PRO A 104 10.47 3.18 -4.51
CA PRO A 104 11.38 4.28 -4.82
C PRO A 104 12.34 3.98 -5.98
N HIS A 105 12.78 2.72 -6.14
CA HIS A 105 13.63 2.31 -7.28
C HIS A 105 12.86 2.41 -8.58
N ALA A 106 11.65 1.87 -8.62
CA ALA A 106 10.82 1.85 -9.82
C ALA A 106 10.27 3.24 -10.22
N LEU A 107 10.22 4.18 -9.26
CA LEU A 107 9.87 5.58 -9.46
C LEU A 107 11.07 6.47 -9.84
N GLY A 108 12.29 5.95 -9.80
CA GLY A 108 13.50 6.71 -10.14
C GLY A 108 14.11 7.55 -9.01
N PHE A 109 13.67 7.36 -7.76
CA PHE A 109 14.19 8.11 -6.59
C PHE A 109 15.37 7.44 -5.87
N ALA A 110 15.65 6.16 -6.17
CA ALA A 110 16.59 5.41 -5.36
C ALA A 110 18.05 5.66 -5.73
N SER A 111 18.89 5.65 -4.69
CA SER A 111 20.35 5.60 -4.78
C SER A 111 20.89 4.54 -3.82
N THR A 112 22.13 4.09 -4.00
CA THR A 112 22.80 3.23 -3.02
C THR A 112 23.09 4.02 -1.74
N ASP A 113 23.22 3.32 -0.62
CA ASP A 113 23.51 3.95 0.68
C ASP A 113 24.76 4.82 0.60
N GLU A 114 25.85 4.30 0.01
CA GLU A 114 27.13 4.98 -0.07
C GLU A 114 27.08 6.24 -0.96
N ALA A 115 26.36 6.17 -2.08
CA ALA A 115 26.25 7.30 -3.02
C ALA A 115 25.17 8.33 -2.65
N SER A 116 24.27 7.99 -1.73
CA SER A 116 23.08 8.81 -1.44
C SER A 116 23.39 10.24 -1.00
N GLY A 117 24.48 10.42 -0.23
CA GLY A 117 24.94 11.73 0.21
C GLY A 117 25.45 12.61 -0.93
N GLU A 118 26.21 12.05 -1.87
CA GLU A 118 26.73 12.77 -3.03
C GLU A 118 25.60 13.10 -4.01
N VAL A 119 24.75 12.12 -4.33
CA VAL A 119 23.62 12.28 -5.24
C VAL A 119 22.66 13.36 -4.75
N VAL A 120 22.25 13.32 -3.47
CA VAL A 120 21.32 14.32 -2.94
C VAL A 120 21.90 15.74 -2.93
N VAL A 121 23.20 15.90 -2.67
CA VAL A 121 23.84 17.20 -2.72
C VAL A 121 23.99 17.71 -4.14
N GLU A 122 24.23 16.84 -5.12
CA GLU A 122 24.29 17.18 -6.54
C GLU A 122 22.93 17.67 -7.06
N ILE A 123 21.86 16.89 -6.83
CA ILE A 123 20.50 17.28 -7.25
C ILE A 123 19.98 18.50 -6.48
N ALA A 124 20.41 18.70 -5.23
CA ALA A 124 20.11 19.93 -4.49
C ALA A 124 20.73 21.18 -5.11
N ARG A 125 21.91 21.05 -5.72
CA ARG A 125 22.59 22.17 -6.42
C ARG A 125 21.98 22.46 -7.79
N SER A 126 21.59 21.41 -8.52
CA SER A 126 20.91 21.55 -9.83
C SER A 126 19.46 21.99 -9.69
N GLY A 127 18.80 21.61 -8.59
CA GLY A 127 17.37 21.79 -8.36
C GLY A 127 16.50 20.76 -9.07
N ASN A 128 17.10 19.74 -9.69
CA ASN A 128 16.41 18.69 -10.49
C ASN A 128 17.12 17.33 -10.30
N PRO A 129 16.41 16.18 -10.54
CA PRO A 129 14.98 16.12 -10.83
C PRO A 129 14.14 16.32 -9.56
N ARG A 130 12.92 16.83 -9.73
CA ARG A 130 11.92 16.97 -8.67
C ARG A 130 10.91 15.82 -8.72
N PRO A 131 10.18 15.53 -7.63
CA PRO A 131 9.10 14.57 -7.64
C PRO A 131 8.06 14.79 -8.76
N SER A 132 7.69 16.04 -9.05
CA SER A 132 6.78 16.38 -10.17
C SER A 132 7.34 16.06 -11.56
N GLU A 133 8.65 15.87 -11.71
CA GLU A 133 9.30 15.48 -12.95
C GLU A 133 9.53 13.95 -13.04
N LEU A 134 9.48 13.24 -11.92
CA LEU A 134 9.70 11.79 -11.84
C LEU A 134 8.40 10.98 -11.76
N ILE A 135 7.33 11.55 -11.17
CA ILE A 135 6.08 10.82 -10.95
C ILE A 135 5.11 11.13 -12.07
N ASP A 136 4.89 10.15 -12.92
CA ASP A 136 3.93 10.14 -14.01
C ASP A 136 3.27 8.75 -14.18
N ASN A 137 2.45 8.58 -15.21
CA ASN A 137 1.83 7.29 -15.50
C ASN A 137 2.85 6.16 -15.77
N PHE A 138 4.02 6.47 -16.33
CA PHE A 138 5.03 5.47 -16.67
C PHE A 138 5.78 5.00 -15.43
N SER A 139 6.23 5.92 -14.58
CA SER A 139 6.91 5.61 -13.33
C SER A 139 5.98 4.90 -12.34
N LEU A 140 4.70 5.31 -12.26
CA LEU A 140 3.69 4.63 -11.45
C LEU A 140 3.35 3.24 -11.98
N ALA A 141 3.33 3.02 -13.30
CA ALA A 141 3.18 1.70 -13.89
C ALA A 141 4.36 0.79 -13.53
N ASN A 142 5.60 1.31 -13.56
CA ASN A 142 6.78 0.59 -13.11
C ASN A 142 6.69 0.22 -11.63
N ALA A 143 6.33 1.16 -10.77
CA ALA A 143 6.20 0.95 -9.33
C ALA A 143 5.12 -0.09 -9.00
N LEU A 144 3.99 -0.04 -9.71
CA LEU A 144 2.91 -1.00 -9.55
C LEU A 144 3.35 -2.42 -9.94
N ARG A 145 3.93 -2.59 -11.15
CA ARG A 145 4.42 -3.89 -11.61
C ARG A 145 5.54 -4.44 -10.72
N ALA A 146 6.53 -3.62 -10.42
CA ALA A 146 7.65 -4.06 -9.58
C ALA A 146 7.19 -4.44 -8.17
N GLY A 147 6.32 -3.63 -7.56
CA GLY A 147 5.80 -3.90 -6.24
C GLY A 147 4.90 -5.13 -6.18
N VAL A 148 4.01 -5.34 -7.18
CA VAL A 148 3.17 -6.54 -7.27
C VAL A 148 4.03 -7.78 -7.54
N ALA A 149 5.00 -7.70 -8.45
CA ALA A 149 5.92 -8.81 -8.72
C ALA A 149 6.71 -9.21 -7.46
N ALA A 150 7.02 -8.25 -6.59
CA ALA A 150 7.67 -8.50 -5.30
C ALA A 150 6.73 -9.04 -4.21
N GLY A 151 5.48 -9.33 -4.52
CA GLY A 151 4.50 -9.84 -3.57
C GLY A 151 3.65 -8.77 -2.89
N GLY A 152 3.68 -7.54 -3.39
CA GLY A 152 2.82 -6.46 -2.90
C GLY A 152 1.34 -6.78 -3.14
N GLY A 153 0.58 -6.75 -2.04
CA GLY A 153 -0.84 -7.05 -2.02
C GLY A 153 -1.72 -5.78 -2.07
N PRO A 154 -2.95 -5.90 -1.56
CA PRO A 154 -3.92 -4.80 -1.53
C PRO A 154 -3.39 -3.51 -0.87
N GLU A 155 -2.54 -3.61 0.14
CA GLU A 155 -1.93 -2.45 0.81
C GLU A 155 -1.03 -1.62 -0.11
N LEU A 156 -0.20 -2.30 -0.93
CA LEU A 156 0.62 -1.63 -1.95
C LEU A 156 -0.25 -0.83 -2.91
N LEU A 157 -1.37 -1.42 -3.39
CA LEU A 157 -2.29 -0.77 -4.33
C LEU A 157 -2.85 0.53 -3.74
N MET A 158 -3.28 0.50 -2.48
CA MET A 158 -3.81 1.65 -1.77
C MET A 158 -2.76 2.76 -1.59
N HIS A 159 -1.52 2.40 -1.24
CA HIS A 159 -0.44 3.39 -1.08
C HIS A 159 -0.03 4.04 -2.41
N LEU A 160 0.04 3.25 -3.50
CA LEU A 160 0.33 3.80 -4.84
C LEU A 160 -0.82 4.66 -5.37
N ALA A 161 -2.09 4.30 -5.07
CA ALA A 161 -3.23 5.14 -5.40
C ALA A 161 -3.17 6.50 -4.68
N ALA A 162 -2.75 6.52 -3.42
CA ALA A 162 -2.55 7.77 -2.68
C ALA A 162 -1.42 8.63 -3.29
N LEU A 163 -0.32 8.00 -3.69
CA LEU A 163 0.78 8.70 -4.32
C LEU A 163 0.36 9.31 -5.67
N ALA A 164 -0.39 8.56 -6.47
CA ALA A 164 -0.93 9.06 -7.75
C ALA A 164 -1.91 10.23 -7.53
N HIS A 165 -2.78 10.12 -6.52
CA HIS A 165 -3.71 11.19 -6.15
C HIS A 165 -2.97 12.46 -5.72
N GLU A 166 -2.00 12.35 -4.81
CA GLU A 166 -1.17 13.47 -4.33
C GLU A 166 -0.37 14.13 -5.46
N ALA A 167 0.15 13.32 -6.39
CA ALA A 167 0.89 13.81 -7.57
C ALA A 167 -0.02 14.34 -8.68
N GLY A 168 -1.36 14.26 -8.55
CA GLY A 168 -2.31 14.71 -9.58
C GLY A 168 -2.33 13.86 -10.85
N VAL A 169 -1.89 12.59 -10.78
CA VAL A 169 -1.86 11.67 -11.91
C VAL A 169 -3.24 11.03 -12.11
N ALA A 170 -3.92 11.39 -13.18
CA ALA A 170 -5.26 10.90 -13.48
C ALA A 170 -5.27 9.47 -14.07
N GLY A 171 -6.36 8.71 -13.83
CA GLY A 171 -6.59 7.41 -14.45
C GLY A 171 -5.82 6.25 -13.82
N PHE A 172 -5.10 6.48 -12.74
CA PHE A 172 -4.32 5.45 -12.05
C PHE A 172 -5.20 4.37 -11.43
N ASP A 173 -6.42 4.69 -10.99
CA ASP A 173 -7.42 3.75 -10.52
C ASP A 173 -7.79 2.68 -11.55
N GLN A 174 -7.83 3.04 -12.84
CA GLN A 174 -8.04 2.09 -13.95
C GLN A 174 -6.77 1.28 -14.22
N MET A 175 -5.61 1.93 -14.20
CA MET A 175 -4.30 1.29 -14.38
C MET A 175 -4.05 0.20 -13.34
N ILE A 176 -4.36 0.45 -12.06
CA ILE A 176 -4.22 -0.54 -10.97
C ILE A 176 -4.92 -1.84 -11.34
N ARG A 177 -6.17 -1.79 -11.80
CA ARG A 177 -6.98 -2.99 -12.08
C ARG A 177 -6.37 -3.85 -13.18
N VAL A 178 -5.84 -3.23 -14.20
CA VAL A 178 -5.24 -3.95 -15.34
C VAL A 178 -3.87 -4.49 -14.96
N LEU A 179 -2.95 -3.61 -14.59
CA LEU A 179 -1.55 -3.97 -14.39
C LEU A 179 -1.33 -4.91 -13.19
N ALA A 180 -2.08 -4.71 -12.09
CA ALA A 180 -1.95 -5.60 -10.94
C ALA A 180 -2.47 -7.02 -11.24
N SER A 181 -3.50 -7.15 -12.09
CA SER A 181 -4.02 -8.48 -12.48
C SER A 181 -3.14 -9.20 -13.50
N GLU A 182 -2.40 -8.45 -14.33
CA GLU A 182 -1.51 -8.99 -15.37
C GLU A 182 -0.11 -9.30 -14.84
N THR A 183 0.26 -8.77 -13.68
CA THR A 183 1.60 -8.95 -13.11
C THR A 183 1.61 -10.12 -12.13
N PRO A 184 2.33 -11.21 -12.42
CA PRO A 184 2.47 -12.31 -11.49
C PRO A 184 3.44 -11.95 -10.36
N GLU A 185 3.19 -12.52 -9.20
CA GLU A 185 4.12 -12.47 -8.07
C GLU A 185 5.27 -13.45 -8.28
N VAL A 186 6.45 -13.06 -7.86
CA VAL A 186 7.71 -13.81 -7.91
C VAL A 186 8.04 -14.33 -6.52
N ALA A 187 8.65 -15.51 -6.44
CA ALA A 187 9.10 -16.06 -5.17
C ALA A 187 10.15 -15.17 -4.49
N LEU A 188 10.02 -14.97 -3.18
CA LEU A 188 10.93 -14.11 -2.40
C LEU A 188 12.39 -14.57 -2.48
N GLU A 189 12.63 -15.89 -2.58
CA GLU A 189 13.96 -16.49 -2.73
C GLU A 189 14.63 -16.01 -4.02
N TRP A 190 13.88 -15.92 -5.11
CA TRP A 190 14.36 -15.40 -6.37
C TRP A 190 14.77 -13.91 -6.26
N ILE A 191 13.94 -13.10 -5.56
CA ILE A 191 14.25 -11.68 -5.33
C ILE A 191 15.50 -11.53 -4.45
N ARG A 192 15.68 -12.38 -3.45
CA ARG A 192 16.89 -12.39 -2.61
C ARG A 192 18.15 -12.73 -3.39
N GLU A 193 18.04 -13.61 -4.40
CA GLU A 193 19.16 -14.02 -5.24
C GLU A 193 19.59 -12.92 -6.23
N TYR A 194 18.61 -12.30 -6.92
CA TYR A 194 18.88 -11.34 -8.00
C TYR A 194 18.74 -9.87 -7.58
N GLY A 195 18.20 -9.60 -6.42
CA GLY A 195 17.99 -8.26 -5.87
C GLY A 195 16.93 -7.45 -6.63
N ILE A 196 16.72 -6.21 -6.17
CA ILE A 196 15.78 -5.26 -6.79
C ILE A 196 16.17 -4.94 -8.23
N PRO A 197 17.45 -4.68 -8.58
CA PRO A 197 17.82 -4.44 -9.97
C PRO A 197 17.53 -5.63 -10.90
N GLY A 198 17.71 -6.87 -10.41
CA GLY A 198 17.36 -8.08 -11.15
C GLY A 198 15.86 -8.20 -11.37
N LEU A 199 15.03 -7.89 -10.36
CA LEU A 199 13.57 -7.87 -10.49
C LEU A 199 13.11 -6.83 -11.52
N LEU A 200 13.63 -5.61 -11.45
CA LEU A 200 13.30 -4.58 -12.44
C LEU A 200 13.70 -4.99 -13.85
N SER A 201 14.90 -5.56 -14.01
CA SER A 201 15.39 -6.06 -15.30
C SER A 201 14.54 -7.20 -15.87
N SER A 202 14.01 -8.09 -14.99
CA SER A 202 13.16 -9.21 -15.40
C SER A 202 11.79 -8.78 -15.97
N LEU A 203 11.33 -7.57 -15.67
CA LEU A 203 10.09 -7.01 -16.24
C LEU A 203 10.22 -6.68 -17.74
N GLY A 204 11.44 -6.61 -18.28
CA GLY A 204 11.70 -6.49 -19.71
C GLY A 204 10.99 -5.31 -20.37
N ASP A 205 10.19 -5.60 -21.40
CA ASP A 205 9.45 -4.58 -22.17
C ASP A 205 8.28 -3.98 -21.36
N ALA A 206 7.82 -4.64 -20.30
CA ALA A 206 6.79 -4.10 -19.42
C ALA A 206 7.31 -2.96 -18.51
N LEU A 207 8.64 -2.83 -18.34
CA LEU A 207 9.26 -1.73 -17.63
C LEU A 207 9.47 -0.55 -18.58
N HIS A 208 8.97 0.62 -18.22
CA HIS A 208 9.22 1.87 -18.96
C HIS A 208 10.59 2.43 -18.59
N ASP A 209 11.32 2.96 -19.59
CA ASP A 209 12.53 3.74 -19.32
C ASP A 209 12.10 5.14 -18.88
N ILE A 210 12.52 5.53 -17.69
CA ILE A 210 12.15 6.81 -17.04
C ILE A 210 13.39 7.52 -16.53
N PRO A 211 13.36 8.85 -16.38
CA PRO A 211 14.42 9.57 -15.68
C PRO A 211 14.51 9.14 -14.22
N THR A 212 15.72 9.18 -13.68
CA THR A 212 16.00 8.87 -12.27
C THR A 212 16.93 9.94 -11.67
N VAL A 213 17.14 9.90 -10.39
CA VAL A 213 18.11 10.77 -9.69
C VAL A 213 19.56 10.52 -10.13
N THR A 214 19.84 9.44 -10.85
CA THR A 214 21.18 9.03 -11.32
C THR A 214 21.27 8.78 -12.84
N GLY A 215 20.32 9.26 -13.65
CA GLY A 215 20.27 9.04 -15.10
C GLY A 215 18.96 8.44 -15.55
N ASN A 216 18.97 7.44 -16.45
CA ASN A 216 17.78 6.71 -16.86
C ASN A 216 17.71 5.34 -16.19
N LEU A 217 16.48 4.86 -15.93
CA LEU A 217 16.25 3.62 -15.18
C LEU A 217 16.90 2.41 -15.86
N LYS A 218 16.66 2.21 -17.15
CA LYS A 218 17.16 1.02 -17.88
C LYS A 218 18.67 1.02 -18.08
N GLU A 219 19.30 2.18 -18.12
CA GLU A 219 20.76 2.28 -18.28
C GLU A 219 21.52 1.72 -17.07
N ASN A 220 20.88 1.72 -15.89
CA ASN A 220 21.49 1.28 -14.63
C ASN A 220 21.12 -0.16 -14.25
N LEU A 221 20.34 -0.87 -15.08
CA LEU A 221 19.92 -2.23 -14.78
C LEU A 221 20.93 -3.28 -15.30
N PRO A 222 21.14 -4.37 -14.55
CA PRO A 222 21.93 -5.50 -15.01
C PRO A 222 21.20 -6.22 -16.17
N PRO A 223 21.90 -7.13 -16.89
CA PRO A 223 21.23 -8.05 -17.79
C PRO A 223 20.11 -8.81 -17.08
N SER A 224 19.01 -9.08 -17.82
CA SER A 224 17.86 -9.79 -17.26
C SER A 224 18.27 -11.19 -16.75
N PRO A 225 17.96 -11.52 -15.49
CA PRO A 225 18.20 -12.85 -14.95
C PRO A 225 17.25 -13.89 -15.59
N PRO A 226 17.42 -15.20 -15.30
CA PRO A 226 16.45 -16.21 -15.71
C PRO A 226 15.03 -15.85 -15.27
N PRO A 227 14.00 -16.14 -16.10
CA PRO A 227 12.63 -15.79 -15.75
C PRO A 227 12.22 -16.47 -14.45
N PRO A 228 11.52 -15.76 -13.54
CA PRO A 228 11.02 -16.36 -12.31
C PRO A 228 9.80 -17.25 -12.56
N ASP A 229 9.57 -18.20 -11.67
CA ASP A 229 8.30 -18.92 -11.60
C ASP A 229 7.21 -18.03 -11.00
N GLU A 230 6.00 -18.12 -11.57
CA GLU A 230 4.84 -17.42 -11.04
C GLU A 230 4.36 -18.06 -9.73
N HIS A 231 4.20 -17.25 -8.68
CA HIS A 231 3.83 -17.74 -7.34
C HIS A 231 2.37 -17.45 -6.99
N ALA A 232 1.89 -16.24 -7.26
CA ALA A 232 0.52 -15.80 -7.01
C ALA A 232 0.15 -14.66 -7.96
N ARG A 233 -1.12 -14.23 -7.92
CA ARG A 233 -1.61 -13.06 -8.67
C ARG A 233 -2.67 -12.32 -7.87
N LEU A 234 -2.89 -11.05 -8.19
CA LEU A 234 -4.02 -10.29 -7.69
C LEU A 234 -5.23 -10.41 -8.61
N VAL A 235 -6.40 -10.61 -8.04
CA VAL A 235 -7.67 -10.69 -8.76
C VAL A 235 -8.63 -9.66 -8.19
N PHE A 236 -9.17 -8.80 -9.05
CA PHE A 236 -10.28 -7.93 -8.69
C PHE A 236 -11.60 -8.68 -8.85
N VAL A 237 -12.34 -8.78 -7.75
CA VAL A 237 -13.66 -9.43 -7.74
C VAL A 237 -14.76 -8.38 -7.66
N ARG A 238 -15.85 -8.58 -8.43
CA ARG A 238 -16.92 -7.59 -8.56
C ARG A 238 -18.29 -8.20 -8.39
N ALA A 239 -19.16 -7.49 -7.69
CA ALA A 239 -20.58 -7.78 -7.62
C ALA A 239 -21.35 -6.86 -8.59
N ARG A 240 -21.80 -7.39 -9.71
CA ARG A 240 -22.44 -6.58 -10.79
C ARG A 240 -23.65 -5.78 -10.31
N ALA A 241 -24.47 -6.37 -9.43
CA ALA A 241 -25.70 -5.73 -8.98
C ALA A 241 -25.47 -4.51 -8.09
N SER A 242 -24.47 -4.57 -7.19
CA SER A 242 -24.18 -3.51 -6.23
C SER A 242 -23.04 -2.58 -6.68
N GLY A 243 -22.31 -2.93 -7.74
CA GLY A 243 -21.08 -2.24 -8.13
C GLY A 243 -19.92 -2.43 -7.16
N ALA A 244 -20.07 -3.29 -6.15
CA ALA A 244 -19.02 -3.54 -5.18
C ALA A 244 -17.82 -4.23 -5.84
N GLU A 245 -16.63 -3.83 -5.42
CA GLU A 245 -15.35 -4.36 -5.87
C GLU A 245 -14.45 -4.68 -4.67
N ALA A 246 -13.61 -5.70 -4.80
CA ALA A 246 -12.61 -6.06 -3.81
C ALA A 246 -11.40 -6.70 -4.48
N VAL A 247 -10.32 -6.91 -3.74
CA VAL A 247 -9.07 -7.49 -4.23
C VAL A 247 -8.75 -8.78 -3.46
N CYS A 248 -8.40 -9.82 -4.18
CA CYS A 248 -7.93 -11.08 -3.64
C CYS A 248 -6.54 -11.42 -4.18
N ARG A 249 -5.63 -11.86 -3.29
CA ARG A 249 -4.38 -12.51 -3.69
C ARG A 249 -4.62 -14.00 -3.87
N VAL A 250 -4.49 -14.49 -5.08
CA VAL A 250 -4.82 -15.87 -5.45
C VAL A 250 -3.56 -16.65 -5.76
N ARG A 251 -3.39 -17.78 -5.08
CA ARG A 251 -2.44 -18.83 -5.44
C ARG A 251 -3.07 -19.73 -6.51
N GLN A 252 -2.25 -20.34 -7.39
CA GLN A 252 -2.70 -21.04 -8.61
C GLN A 252 -3.77 -22.13 -8.42
N SER A 253 -3.98 -22.64 -7.20
CA SER A 253 -4.88 -23.76 -6.92
C SER A 253 -6.35 -23.39 -6.57
N VAL A 254 -6.65 -22.11 -6.36
CA VAL A 254 -7.99 -21.69 -5.89
C VAL A 254 -8.75 -20.98 -7.01
N ALA A 255 -9.75 -21.66 -7.59
CA ALA A 255 -10.60 -21.09 -8.65
C ALA A 255 -11.87 -20.41 -8.10
N GLU A 256 -12.41 -20.93 -7.01
CA GLU A 256 -13.67 -20.46 -6.43
C GLU A 256 -13.68 -20.70 -4.91
N VAL A 257 -14.35 -19.82 -4.18
CA VAL A 257 -14.72 -20.02 -2.77
C VAL A 257 -16.21 -19.81 -2.60
N ALA A 258 -16.85 -20.65 -1.75
CA ALA A 258 -18.27 -20.58 -1.49
C ALA A 258 -18.59 -21.09 -0.09
N GLY A 259 -19.64 -20.53 0.53
CA GLY A 259 -20.09 -20.93 1.86
C GLY A 259 -21.19 -20.02 2.37
N GLU A 260 -21.55 -20.21 3.64
CA GLU A 260 -22.48 -19.34 4.36
C GLU A 260 -21.70 -18.26 5.12
N CYS A 261 -22.22 -17.04 5.10
CA CYS A 261 -21.61 -15.91 5.79
C CYS A 261 -21.73 -16.06 7.30
N ARG A 262 -20.65 -15.70 8.00
CA ARG A 262 -20.65 -15.35 9.42
C ARG A 262 -20.13 -13.93 9.54
N VAL A 263 -20.95 -13.01 10.05
CA VAL A 263 -20.71 -11.56 9.95
C VAL A 263 -20.36 -10.96 11.31
N TYR A 264 -19.26 -10.23 11.35
CA TYR A 264 -18.80 -9.51 12.53
C TYR A 264 -18.58 -8.04 12.21
N GLY A 265 -18.91 -7.18 13.17
CA GLY A 265 -18.73 -5.73 13.07
C GLY A 265 -17.32 -5.26 13.43
N SER A 266 -16.44 -6.15 13.84
CA SER A 266 -15.06 -5.83 14.20
C SER A 266 -14.12 -7.03 14.17
N GLU A 267 -12.82 -6.77 14.14
CA GLU A 267 -11.79 -7.79 14.29
C GLU A 267 -11.89 -8.46 15.65
N GLU A 268 -12.08 -7.67 16.71
CA GLU A 268 -12.19 -8.18 18.08
C GLU A 268 -13.38 -9.14 18.26
N GLU A 269 -14.54 -8.81 17.67
CA GLU A 269 -15.71 -9.69 17.67
C GLU A 269 -15.45 -10.98 16.90
N ALA A 270 -14.77 -10.90 15.74
CA ALA A 270 -14.40 -12.06 14.94
C ALA A 270 -13.41 -12.98 15.68
N VAL A 271 -12.39 -12.41 16.32
CA VAL A 271 -11.43 -13.15 17.19
C VAL A 271 -12.16 -13.88 18.32
N GLU A 272 -13.12 -13.21 18.95
CA GLU A 272 -13.92 -13.85 20.00
C GLU A 272 -14.84 -14.95 19.45
N GLY A 273 -15.36 -14.77 18.21
CA GLY A 273 -16.11 -15.81 17.48
C GLY A 273 -15.27 -17.06 17.20
N VAL A 274 -13.99 -16.88 16.81
CA VAL A 274 -13.03 -18.00 16.66
C VAL A 274 -12.86 -18.74 18.00
N ARG A 275 -12.60 -18.00 19.08
CA ARG A 275 -12.41 -18.60 20.42
C ARG A 275 -13.63 -19.36 20.93
N ARG A 276 -14.82 -18.93 20.58
CA ARG A 276 -16.09 -19.60 20.95
C ARG A 276 -16.45 -20.78 20.05
N GLY A 277 -15.65 -21.05 18.99
CA GLY A 277 -15.95 -22.11 18.03
C GLY A 277 -17.18 -21.82 17.15
N GLU A 278 -17.51 -20.55 16.94
CA GLU A 278 -18.65 -20.13 16.09
C GLU A 278 -18.29 -20.17 14.59
N ILE A 279 -17.00 -20.30 14.27
CA ILE A 279 -16.46 -20.30 12.91
C ILE A 279 -15.91 -21.69 12.63
N GLY A 280 -16.31 -22.30 11.51
CA GLY A 280 -15.87 -23.62 11.09
C GLY A 280 -15.45 -23.65 9.63
N GLU A 281 -14.97 -24.80 9.16
CA GLU A 281 -14.63 -25.01 7.75
C GLU A 281 -15.81 -24.66 6.81
N GLY A 282 -15.51 -24.05 5.66
CA GLY A 282 -16.51 -23.62 4.70
C GLY A 282 -17.26 -22.34 5.06
N THR A 283 -16.94 -21.72 6.21
CA THR A 283 -17.49 -20.41 6.57
C THR A 283 -16.89 -19.31 5.66
N MET A 284 -17.76 -18.42 5.17
CA MET A 284 -17.38 -17.14 4.57
C MET A 284 -17.37 -16.09 5.70
N LEU A 285 -16.21 -15.88 6.30
CA LEU A 285 -16.04 -14.96 7.43
C LEU A 285 -16.04 -13.51 6.94
N VAL A 286 -17.04 -12.74 7.33
CA VAL A 286 -17.21 -11.34 6.94
C VAL A 286 -16.87 -10.44 8.12
N VAL A 287 -15.89 -9.54 7.93
CA VAL A 287 -15.49 -8.54 8.93
C VAL A 287 -15.59 -7.15 8.30
N GLY A 288 -16.64 -6.43 8.66
CA GLY A 288 -16.90 -5.08 8.15
C GLY A 288 -16.47 -3.97 9.12
N GLY A 289 -16.49 -2.73 8.63
CA GLY A 289 -16.14 -1.54 9.41
C GLY A 289 -14.64 -1.40 9.69
N CYS A 290 -13.80 -1.99 8.85
CA CYS A 290 -12.34 -1.92 8.90
C CYS A 290 -11.75 -1.01 7.80
N GLY A 291 -12.59 -0.43 6.95
CA GLY A 291 -12.23 0.47 5.86
C GLY A 291 -11.71 1.84 6.33
N PRO A 292 -11.41 2.76 5.39
CA PRO A 292 -10.84 4.07 5.70
C PRO A 292 -11.64 4.88 6.73
N ARG A 293 -12.97 4.86 6.66
CA ARG A 293 -13.85 5.60 7.58
C ARG A 293 -14.24 4.79 8.81
N GLY A 294 -14.61 3.51 8.62
CA GLY A 294 -15.08 2.65 9.70
C GLY A 294 -13.97 2.25 10.67
N GLY A 295 -12.81 1.86 10.15
CA GLY A 295 -11.60 1.63 10.92
C GLY A 295 -10.58 2.71 10.61
N PRO A 296 -10.60 3.89 11.28
CA PRO A 296 -9.94 5.08 10.77
C PRO A 296 -8.53 4.82 10.25
N GLY A 297 -8.37 4.91 8.92
CA GLY A 297 -7.12 4.66 8.21
C GLY A 297 -6.92 3.25 7.67
N LEU A 298 -7.95 2.43 7.54
CA LEU A 298 -7.86 1.09 6.96
C LEU A 298 -7.11 0.10 7.86
N LEU A 299 -7.86 -0.70 8.62
CA LEU A 299 -7.30 -1.66 9.58
C LEU A 299 -6.77 -2.91 8.88
N ARG A 300 -5.65 -3.43 9.37
CA ARG A 300 -5.12 -4.76 9.02
C ARG A 300 -5.57 -5.75 10.09
N LEU A 301 -6.05 -6.92 9.67
CA LEU A 301 -6.65 -7.93 10.56
C LEU A 301 -5.61 -8.93 11.08
N ASP A 302 -4.57 -8.41 11.75
CA ASP A 302 -3.43 -9.22 12.22
C ASP A 302 -3.82 -10.16 13.38
N ASP A 303 -4.69 -9.71 14.28
CA ASP A 303 -5.13 -10.50 15.43
C ASP A 303 -6.10 -11.61 15.01
N LEU A 304 -6.96 -11.35 14.04
CA LEU A 304 -7.83 -12.37 13.45
C LEU A 304 -7.02 -13.46 12.76
N TYR A 305 -6.05 -13.08 11.93
CA TYR A 305 -5.19 -14.05 11.25
C TYR A 305 -4.44 -14.94 12.25
N ARG A 306 -3.87 -14.35 13.30
CA ARG A 306 -3.21 -15.10 14.37
C ARG A 306 -4.17 -16.07 15.05
N SER A 307 -5.38 -15.63 15.38
CA SER A 307 -6.41 -16.44 16.03
C SER A 307 -6.87 -17.61 15.15
N LEU A 308 -7.06 -17.39 13.85
CA LEU A 308 -7.40 -18.45 12.88
C LEU A 308 -6.29 -19.50 12.79
N ARG A 309 -5.03 -19.05 12.75
CA ARG A 309 -3.87 -19.96 12.73
C ARG A 309 -3.72 -20.77 14.00
N GLU A 310 -3.93 -20.16 15.18
CA GLU A 310 -3.89 -20.84 16.48
C GLU A 310 -5.00 -21.89 16.61
N ALA A 311 -6.14 -21.66 15.96
CA ALA A 311 -7.26 -22.60 15.92
C ALA A 311 -7.16 -23.64 14.79
N ASP A 312 -6.12 -23.60 13.94
CA ASP A 312 -5.95 -24.43 12.74
C ASP A 312 -7.17 -24.37 11.79
N LEU A 313 -7.73 -23.16 11.60
CA LEU A 313 -8.90 -22.92 10.77
C LEU A 313 -8.50 -22.26 9.45
N GLU A 314 -8.84 -22.92 8.33
CA GLU A 314 -8.76 -22.34 6.99
C GLU A 314 -10.16 -21.91 6.52
N VAL A 315 -10.43 -20.61 6.58
CA VAL A 315 -11.69 -20.00 6.12
C VAL A 315 -11.41 -18.89 5.13
N SER A 316 -12.42 -18.59 4.29
CA SER A 316 -12.35 -17.42 3.42
C SER A 316 -12.75 -16.16 4.18
N VAL A 317 -11.91 -15.14 4.20
CA VAL A 317 -12.17 -13.87 4.91
C VAL A 317 -12.48 -12.76 3.92
N LEU A 318 -13.58 -12.05 4.18
CA LEU A 318 -14.00 -10.87 3.41
C LEU A 318 -13.98 -9.65 4.32
N THR A 319 -13.31 -8.58 3.87
CA THR A 319 -13.21 -7.37 4.68
C THR A 319 -13.08 -6.11 3.81
N ASP A 320 -13.57 -5.00 4.28
CA ASP A 320 -13.27 -3.67 3.76
C ASP A 320 -11.92 -3.13 4.27
N GLY A 321 -11.28 -3.86 5.20
CA GLY A 321 -9.91 -3.66 5.67
C GLY A 321 -8.87 -4.40 4.82
N LEU A 322 -7.75 -4.75 5.44
CA LEU A 322 -6.60 -5.42 4.85
C LEU A 322 -6.36 -6.81 5.42
N ALA A 323 -5.99 -7.74 4.55
CA ALA A 323 -5.32 -8.96 4.95
C ALA A 323 -3.91 -8.66 5.46
N PRO A 324 -3.38 -9.41 6.44
CA PRO A 324 -1.95 -9.43 6.74
C PRO A 324 -1.12 -9.84 5.51
N GLU A 325 0.09 -9.33 5.38
CA GLU A 325 0.95 -9.64 4.22
C GLU A 325 1.31 -11.12 4.15
N GLU A 326 1.53 -11.76 5.30
CA GLU A 326 1.84 -13.18 5.42
C GLU A 326 0.61 -14.08 5.38
N ALA A 327 -0.61 -13.56 5.25
CA ALA A 327 -1.83 -14.34 5.34
C ALA A 327 -1.86 -15.47 4.29
N GLY A 328 -1.97 -16.69 4.80
CA GLY A 328 -2.35 -17.86 4.00
C GLY A 328 -3.87 -17.93 3.82
N GLY A 329 -4.33 -18.83 2.95
CA GLY A 329 -5.75 -18.98 2.67
C GLY A 329 -6.29 -17.91 1.71
N THR A 330 -7.61 -17.73 1.69
CA THR A 330 -8.29 -16.79 0.79
C THR A 330 -8.77 -15.56 1.55
N TRP A 331 -8.12 -14.43 1.31
CA TRP A 331 -8.48 -13.14 1.88
C TRP A 331 -8.92 -12.19 0.76
N ILE A 332 -10.15 -11.70 0.85
CA ILE A 332 -10.73 -10.76 -0.09
C ILE A 332 -10.88 -9.43 0.63
N SER A 333 -9.99 -8.50 0.29
CA SER A 333 -9.75 -7.24 1.01
C SER A 333 -10.23 -6.03 0.23
N LEU A 334 -10.26 -4.88 0.85
CA LEU A 334 -10.57 -3.59 0.24
C LEU A 334 -11.95 -3.52 -0.41
N PHE A 335 -12.97 -4.17 0.18
CA PHE A 335 -14.33 -4.01 -0.33
C PHE A 335 -14.72 -2.54 -0.43
N THR A 336 -15.05 -2.13 -1.64
CA THR A 336 -15.46 -0.75 -1.98
C THR A 336 -16.83 -0.79 -2.65
N PRO A 337 -17.81 0.04 -2.25
CA PRO A 337 -17.80 0.92 -1.08
C PRO A 337 -17.61 0.16 0.24
N GLU A 338 -16.91 0.80 1.21
CA GLU A 338 -16.70 0.21 2.54
C GLU A 338 -18.01 0.06 3.33
N ALA A 339 -18.04 -0.84 4.30
CA ALA A 339 -19.23 -1.13 5.09
C ALA A 339 -19.76 0.09 5.85
N ALA A 340 -18.90 0.91 6.43
CA ALA A 340 -19.26 2.15 7.13
C ALA A 340 -19.92 3.19 6.22
N SER A 341 -19.70 3.10 4.91
CA SER A 341 -20.37 3.90 3.88
C SER A 341 -21.59 3.21 3.24
N GLY A 342 -22.10 2.15 3.84
CA GLY A 342 -23.24 1.39 3.35
C GLY A 342 -22.90 0.41 2.23
N GLY A 343 -21.63 0.03 2.07
CA GLY A 343 -21.20 -0.97 1.11
C GLY A 343 -21.77 -2.36 1.34
N VAL A 344 -21.55 -3.27 0.39
CA VAL A 344 -22.16 -4.60 0.35
C VAL A 344 -21.95 -5.41 1.64
N LEU A 345 -20.80 -5.29 2.30
CA LEU A 345 -20.54 -5.99 3.55
C LEU A 345 -21.50 -5.60 4.69
N ALA A 346 -22.00 -4.37 4.70
CA ALA A 346 -22.99 -3.92 5.68
C ALA A 346 -24.39 -4.56 5.46
N LEU A 347 -24.64 -5.12 4.29
CA LEU A 347 -25.92 -5.73 3.91
C LEU A 347 -25.94 -7.25 4.14
N LEU A 348 -24.77 -7.88 4.30
CA LEU A 348 -24.67 -9.32 4.57
C LEU A 348 -25.14 -9.66 5.99
N ARG A 349 -25.67 -10.86 6.16
CA ARG A 349 -26.17 -11.42 7.43
C ARG A 349 -25.62 -12.84 7.63
N ASP A 350 -25.63 -13.31 8.86
CA ASP A 350 -25.32 -14.70 9.18
C ASP A 350 -26.22 -15.66 8.37
N GLY A 351 -25.60 -16.70 7.80
CA GLY A 351 -26.28 -17.71 6.99
C GLY A 351 -26.50 -17.30 5.53
N ASP A 352 -26.18 -16.08 5.11
CA ASP A 352 -26.30 -15.70 3.70
C ASP A 352 -25.35 -16.54 2.83
N PRO A 353 -25.84 -17.19 1.78
CA PRO A 353 -24.99 -17.94 0.86
C PRO A 353 -24.19 -16.99 -0.04
N LEU A 354 -22.89 -17.18 -0.09
CA LEU A 354 -21.96 -16.38 -0.88
C LEU A 354 -21.07 -17.29 -1.73
N ARG A 355 -20.82 -16.89 -2.97
CA ARG A 355 -19.92 -17.55 -3.90
C ARG A 355 -19.06 -16.52 -4.61
N ILE A 356 -17.76 -16.75 -4.66
CA ILE A 356 -16.79 -15.88 -5.31
C ILE A 356 -15.95 -16.71 -6.26
N ASP A 357 -16.15 -16.43 -7.56
CA ASP A 357 -15.38 -16.99 -8.66
C ASP A 357 -14.12 -16.13 -8.85
N LEU A 358 -12.98 -16.69 -8.49
CA LEU A 358 -11.66 -16.02 -8.57
C LEU A 358 -11.06 -16.11 -9.98
N THR A 359 -11.59 -16.97 -10.85
CA THR A 359 -11.19 -17.05 -12.25
C THR A 359 -11.83 -15.94 -13.07
N GLU A 360 -13.14 -15.74 -12.87
CA GLU A 360 -13.94 -14.74 -13.58
C GLU A 360 -14.00 -13.39 -12.86
N GLY A 361 -13.47 -13.30 -11.63
CA GLY A 361 -13.54 -12.09 -10.80
C GLY A 361 -14.97 -11.70 -10.44
N ARG A 362 -15.82 -12.66 -10.04
CA ARG A 362 -17.25 -12.43 -9.80
C ARG A 362 -17.70 -12.80 -8.40
N ILE A 363 -18.44 -11.88 -7.78
CA ILE A 363 -19.15 -12.13 -6.51
C ILE A 363 -20.61 -12.37 -6.82
N ARG A 364 -21.19 -13.44 -6.23
CA ARG A 364 -22.60 -13.79 -6.32
C ARG A 364 -23.13 -14.09 -4.93
N THR A 365 -24.24 -13.45 -4.57
CA THR A 365 -25.04 -13.82 -3.40
C THR A 365 -26.18 -14.73 -3.85
N GLY A 366 -26.55 -15.72 -3.02
CA GLY A 366 -27.74 -16.54 -3.25
C GLY A 366 -29.04 -15.83 -2.86
N ILE A 367 -28.98 -14.54 -2.52
CA ILE A 367 -30.11 -13.73 -2.08
C ILE A 367 -30.71 -13.01 -3.28
N GLY A 368 -32.05 -12.94 -3.35
CA GLY A 368 -32.75 -12.20 -4.40
C GLY A 368 -32.40 -10.70 -4.35
N ALA A 369 -32.17 -10.09 -5.53
CA ALA A 369 -31.75 -8.69 -5.62
C ALA A 369 -32.68 -7.73 -4.84
N ARG A 370 -34.00 -7.91 -4.93
CA ARG A 370 -34.99 -7.09 -4.22
C ARG A 370 -34.89 -7.22 -2.70
N GLU A 371 -34.66 -8.43 -2.20
CA GLU A 371 -34.45 -8.67 -0.77
C GLU A 371 -33.17 -7.97 -0.32
N PHE A 372 -32.06 -8.17 -1.04
CA PHE A 372 -30.78 -7.58 -0.72
C PHE A 372 -30.82 -6.05 -0.68
N GLU A 373 -31.46 -5.42 -1.69
CA GLU A 373 -31.63 -3.97 -1.77
C GLU A 373 -32.57 -3.40 -0.69
N SER A 374 -33.47 -4.20 -0.13
CA SER A 374 -34.38 -3.78 0.94
C SER A 374 -33.77 -3.84 2.34
N ARG A 375 -32.60 -4.41 2.50
CA ARG A 375 -31.93 -4.56 3.80
C ARG A 375 -31.39 -3.23 4.30
N GLU A 376 -31.63 -2.93 5.58
CA GLU A 376 -30.98 -1.81 6.25
C GLU A 376 -29.50 -2.18 6.48
N PRO A 377 -28.55 -1.27 6.14
CA PRO A 377 -27.14 -1.49 6.42
C PRO A 377 -26.87 -1.63 7.91
N THR A 378 -25.99 -2.57 8.29
CA THR A 378 -25.47 -2.67 9.65
C THR A 378 -24.72 -1.37 9.98
N ARG A 379 -24.98 -0.82 11.16
CA ARG A 379 -24.24 0.35 11.68
C ARG A 379 -23.00 -0.12 12.41
N PHE A 380 -21.89 0.48 12.09
CA PHE A 380 -20.60 0.22 12.73
C PHE A 380 -20.31 1.28 13.80
N PRO A 381 -19.68 0.90 14.93
CA PRO A 381 -19.32 1.85 15.97
C PRO A 381 -18.27 2.85 15.46
N ASP A 382 -18.31 4.08 15.93
CA ASP A 382 -17.22 5.04 15.73
C ASP A 382 -15.98 4.58 16.50
N ARG A 383 -14.90 4.33 15.79
CA ARG A 383 -13.62 3.85 16.33
C ARG A 383 -12.54 4.93 16.39
N ALA A 384 -12.88 6.16 16.06
CA ALA A 384 -11.92 7.25 16.09
C ALA A 384 -11.46 7.53 17.54
N SER A 385 -10.28 7.04 17.89
CA SER A 385 -9.69 7.17 19.23
C SER A 385 -9.09 8.56 19.51
N THR A 386 -8.94 9.39 18.48
CA THR A 386 -8.35 10.73 18.57
C THR A 386 -9.10 11.73 17.69
N ALA A 387 -8.96 13.02 17.97
CA ALA A 387 -9.52 14.07 17.11
C ALA A 387 -8.89 14.06 15.68
N TYR A 388 -7.66 13.59 15.53
CA TYR A 388 -7.01 13.44 14.24
C TYR A 388 -7.69 12.31 13.44
N ALA A 389 -7.86 11.13 14.04
CA ALA A 389 -8.58 10.01 13.44
C ALA A 389 -10.03 10.36 13.09
N ALA A 390 -10.73 11.09 13.95
CA ALA A 390 -12.09 11.54 13.68
C ALA A 390 -12.19 12.54 12.51
N ARG A 391 -11.19 13.41 12.34
CA ARG A 391 -11.13 14.30 11.16
C ARG A 391 -10.87 13.51 9.89
N TYR A 392 -9.91 12.60 9.93
CA TYR A 392 -9.60 11.72 8.81
C TYR A 392 -10.84 10.93 8.38
N ALA A 393 -11.51 10.22 9.28
CA ALA A 393 -12.66 9.39 8.96
C ALA A 393 -13.80 10.16 8.25
N ARG A 394 -13.96 11.45 8.52
CA ARG A 394 -14.98 12.29 7.87
C ARG A 394 -14.68 12.63 6.41
N THR A 395 -13.40 12.72 6.06
CA THR A 395 -12.95 13.19 4.74
C THR A 395 -12.23 12.10 3.95
N ALA A 396 -11.96 10.93 4.55
CA ALA A 396 -11.21 9.87 3.90
C ALA A 396 -11.76 9.51 2.52
N LEU A 397 -10.86 9.46 1.56
CA LEU A 397 -11.14 9.01 0.20
C LEU A 397 -11.41 7.50 0.18
N PRO A 398 -12.11 6.99 -0.86
CA PRO A 398 -12.23 5.56 -1.10
C PRO A 398 -10.85 4.88 -1.19
N THR A 399 -10.81 3.58 -0.87
CA THR A 399 -9.55 2.84 -0.76
C THR A 399 -8.72 2.82 -2.05
N LEU A 400 -9.38 2.63 -3.22
CA LEU A 400 -8.69 2.63 -4.51
C LEU A 400 -8.40 4.04 -5.06
N GLU A 401 -8.83 5.08 -4.34
CA GLU A 401 -8.40 6.47 -4.53
C GLU A 401 -7.32 6.86 -3.51
N GLY A 402 -6.81 5.89 -2.76
CA GLY A 402 -5.68 6.00 -1.86
C GLY A 402 -6.01 6.13 -0.39
N ALA A 403 -7.29 6.18 0.03
CA ALA A 403 -7.65 6.33 1.44
C ALA A 403 -6.91 7.49 2.14
N GLY A 404 -6.63 8.58 1.44
CA GLY A 404 -6.02 9.80 1.96
C GLY A 404 -7.05 10.79 2.50
N PHE A 405 -6.59 11.97 2.91
CA PHE A 405 -7.49 13.09 3.15
C PHE A 405 -8.06 13.59 1.80
N GLY A 406 -9.39 13.79 1.73
CA GLY A 406 -10.11 14.40 0.60
C GLY A 406 -10.46 15.85 0.85
#